data_6f139120391ba4b0c0239ade660318e3
#
_entry.id   6f139120391ba4b0c0239ade660318e3
#
_cell.length_a   1.000
_cell.length_b   1.000
_cell.length_c   1.000
_cell.angle_alpha   90.00
_cell.angle_beta   90.00
_cell.angle_gamma   90.00
#
_symmetry.space_group_name_H-M   'P 1'
#
loop_
_entity.id
_entity.type
_entity.pdbx_description
1 polymer ?
#
loop_
_entity_poly.entity_id
_entity_poly.type
_entity_poly.pdbx_seq_one_letter_code
_entity_poly.pdbx_strand_id
1 'polypeptide(L)'
;GLGSLLQCVLTPGDPWIPRRNEEIVAHTDRQVRELFPSARDLTLVWSNVVKLAQSLYREAPGMEPFRPAQRTPVPNFFLAGSYTRQDYIDSMEGATMSGRLAAAAILDRPVALAGNPAAR
;
A
#
# COMPACT_ATOMS: atom_id res chain seq x y z
N GLY A 1 -26.27 22.47 3.13
CA GLY A 1 -25.99 21.10 2.69
C GLY A 1 -24.76 20.58 3.39
N LEU A 2 -24.63 19.26 3.54
CA LEU A 2 -23.40 18.62 4.02
C LEU A 2 -22.34 18.79 2.93
N GLY A 3 -21.11 19.18 3.33
CA GLY A 3 -19.97 19.24 2.42
C GLY A 3 -19.55 17.86 1.96
N SER A 4 -18.67 17.80 0.94
CA SER A 4 -18.03 16.56 0.49
C SER A 4 -16.64 16.44 1.09
N LEU A 5 -16.24 15.22 1.42
CA LEU A 5 -14.87 14.88 1.81
C LEU A 5 -14.15 14.26 0.61
N LEU A 6 -12.98 14.80 0.28
CA LEU A 6 -12.09 14.25 -0.73
C LEU A 6 -10.78 13.83 -0.08
N GLN A 7 -10.38 12.58 -0.30
CA GLN A 7 -9.06 12.08 0.08
C GLN A 7 -8.17 12.00 -1.15
N CYS A 8 -7.01 12.64 -1.09
CA CYS A 8 -6.00 12.59 -2.14
C CYS A 8 -4.77 11.82 -1.64
N VAL A 9 -4.27 10.90 -2.46
CA VAL A 9 -3.04 10.15 -2.18
C VAL A 9 -1.95 10.64 -3.12
N LEU A 10 -0.85 11.14 -2.55
CA LEU A 10 0.31 11.60 -3.30
C LEU A 10 1.41 10.54 -3.25
N THR A 11 1.69 9.94 -4.41
CA THR A 11 2.73 8.93 -4.54
C THR A 11 3.57 9.19 -5.81
N PRO A 12 4.89 9.03 -5.78
CA PRO A 12 5.72 8.73 -4.61
C PRO A 12 5.70 9.84 -3.57
N GLY A 13 5.88 9.49 -2.28
CA GLY A 13 5.84 10.44 -1.17
C GLY A 13 7.11 11.28 -1.00
N ASP A 14 8.26 10.79 -1.48
CA ASP A 14 9.58 11.40 -1.26
C ASP A 14 9.64 12.91 -1.56
N PRO A 15 9.06 13.45 -2.66
CA PRO A 15 9.09 14.88 -2.93
C PRO A 15 8.23 15.72 -1.96
N TRP A 16 7.26 15.08 -1.27
CA TRP A 16 6.25 15.75 -0.46
C TRP A 16 6.56 15.73 1.03
N ILE A 17 7.24 14.69 1.52
CA ILE A 17 7.57 14.53 2.94
C ILE A 17 8.26 15.77 3.53
N PRO A 18 9.27 16.40 2.89
CA PRO A 18 9.94 17.57 3.43
C PRO A 18 9.14 18.88 3.28
N ARG A 19 8.07 18.90 2.50
CA ARG A 19 7.26 20.10 2.24
C ARG A 19 6.39 20.46 3.45
N ARG A 20 6.07 21.74 3.60
CA ARG A 20 5.09 22.18 4.61
C ARG A 20 3.67 21.73 4.20
N ASN A 21 2.83 21.49 5.19
CA ASN A 21 1.47 21.01 4.94
C ASN A 21 0.65 21.99 4.08
N GLU A 22 0.84 23.30 4.30
CA GLU A 22 0.15 24.34 3.53
C GLU A 22 0.53 24.31 2.04
N GLU A 23 1.79 24.01 1.73
CA GLU A 23 2.25 23.87 0.33
C GLU A 23 1.62 22.63 -0.34
N ILE A 24 1.53 21.52 0.40
CA ILE A 24 0.90 20.30 -0.08
C ILE A 24 -0.58 20.53 -0.35
N VAL A 25 -1.27 21.17 0.59
CA VAL A 25 -2.69 21.52 0.45
C VAL A 25 -2.92 22.42 -0.77
N ALA A 26 -2.16 23.50 -0.89
CA ALA A 26 -2.29 24.43 -2.00
C ALA A 26 -2.02 23.77 -3.37
N HIS A 27 -1.03 22.88 -3.43
CA HIS A 27 -0.74 22.12 -4.64
C HIS A 27 -1.88 21.16 -5.00
N THR A 28 -2.37 20.40 -4.02
CA THR A 28 -3.42 19.40 -4.22
C THR A 28 -4.75 20.06 -4.59
N ASP A 29 -5.14 21.16 -3.90
CA ASP A 29 -6.38 21.90 -4.21
C ASP A 29 -6.35 22.43 -5.64
N ARG A 30 -5.21 23.00 -6.09
CA ARG A 30 -5.06 23.44 -7.47
C ARG A 30 -5.26 22.29 -8.47
N GLN A 31 -4.61 21.14 -8.26
CA GLN A 31 -4.75 19.98 -9.14
C GLN A 31 -6.18 19.43 -9.16
N VAL A 32 -6.85 19.39 -8.02
CA VAL A 32 -8.26 18.96 -7.94
C VAL A 32 -9.13 19.87 -8.79
N ARG A 33 -8.94 21.20 -8.74
CA ARG A 33 -9.72 22.16 -9.53
C ARG A 33 -9.40 22.10 -11.03
N GLU A 34 -8.17 21.73 -11.38
CA GLU A 34 -7.78 21.51 -12.77
C GLU A 34 -8.43 20.24 -13.34
N LEU A 35 -8.40 19.15 -12.57
CA LEU A 35 -8.93 17.84 -12.99
C LEU A 35 -10.47 17.78 -12.95
N PHE A 36 -11.08 18.47 -12.00
CA PHE A 36 -12.53 18.47 -11.79
C PHE A 36 -13.09 19.89 -11.92
N PRO A 37 -13.55 20.29 -13.11
CA PRO A 37 -14.11 21.63 -13.33
C PRO A 37 -15.24 21.99 -12.37
N SER A 38 -16.05 21.02 -11.93
CA SER A 38 -17.11 21.20 -10.95
C SER A 38 -16.62 21.61 -9.54
N ALA A 39 -15.33 21.44 -9.26
CA ALA A 39 -14.75 21.84 -7.99
C ALA A 39 -14.21 23.28 -7.97
N ARG A 40 -14.20 23.97 -9.13
CA ARG A 40 -13.55 25.28 -9.26
C ARG A 40 -14.17 26.35 -8.36
N ASP A 41 -15.47 26.34 -8.23
CA ASP A 41 -16.24 27.33 -7.47
C ASP A 41 -16.53 26.88 -6.04
N LEU A 42 -16.03 25.71 -5.63
CA LEU A 42 -16.22 25.20 -4.29
C LEU A 42 -15.22 25.82 -3.29
N THR A 43 -15.66 26.01 -2.06
CA THR A 43 -14.81 26.51 -0.98
C THR A 43 -14.18 25.34 -0.24
N LEU A 44 -12.84 25.34 -0.12
CA LEU A 44 -12.13 24.45 0.78
C LEU A 44 -12.31 24.93 2.23
N VAL A 45 -13.14 24.24 3.01
CA VAL A 45 -13.49 24.65 4.38
C VAL A 45 -12.59 24.03 5.44
N TRP A 46 -11.95 22.92 5.11
CA TRP A 46 -11.03 22.19 6.02
C TRP A 46 -10.06 21.34 5.22
N SER A 47 -8.85 21.18 5.74
CA SER A 47 -7.85 20.29 5.19
C SER A 47 -6.96 19.71 6.27
N ASN A 48 -6.44 18.52 6.02
CA ASN A 48 -5.41 17.89 6.85
C ASN A 48 -4.43 17.12 5.97
N VAL A 49 -3.18 17.00 6.41
CA VAL A 49 -2.12 16.26 5.72
C VAL A 49 -1.53 15.25 6.68
N VAL A 50 -1.56 13.98 6.28
CA VAL A 50 -0.88 12.89 6.98
C VAL A 50 0.32 12.46 6.13
N LYS A 51 1.51 12.52 6.70
CA LYS A 51 2.76 12.12 6.04
C LYS A 51 3.21 10.77 6.57
N LEU A 52 3.27 9.80 5.67
CA LEU A 52 3.71 8.43 5.96
C LEU A 52 5.04 8.17 5.23
N ALA A 53 6.14 8.54 5.86
CA ALA A 53 7.46 8.48 5.25
C ALA A 53 7.96 7.06 4.96
N GLN A 54 7.53 6.08 5.77
CA GLN A 54 7.99 4.68 5.69
C GLN A 54 6.82 3.72 5.88
N SER A 55 5.72 3.95 5.17
CA SER A 55 4.51 3.13 5.28
C SER A 55 4.61 1.81 4.53
N LEU A 56 5.42 1.78 3.46
CA LEU A 56 5.59 0.63 2.58
C LEU A 56 7.08 0.32 2.41
N TYR A 57 7.42 -0.94 2.15
CA TYR A 57 8.76 -1.28 1.67
C TYR A 57 8.94 -0.80 0.22
N ARG A 58 10.18 -0.60 -0.20
CA ARG A 58 10.47 -0.10 -1.54
C ARG A 58 10.47 -1.25 -2.55
N GLU A 59 9.47 -1.30 -3.39
CA GLU A 59 9.44 -2.18 -4.56
C GLU A 59 10.29 -1.56 -5.69
N ALA A 60 11.56 -1.94 -5.74
CA ALA A 60 12.44 -1.51 -6.81
C ALA A 60 12.57 -2.62 -7.87
N PRO A 61 12.79 -2.28 -9.16
CA PRO A 61 13.06 -3.28 -10.20
C PRO A 61 14.19 -4.22 -9.78
N GLY A 62 14.02 -5.53 -9.99
CA GLY A 62 15.01 -6.55 -9.66
C GLY A 62 15.04 -6.98 -8.19
N MET A 63 14.21 -6.42 -7.32
CA MET A 63 14.20 -6.77 -5.88
C MET A 63 13.33 -7.97 -5.52
N GLU A 64 12.46 -8.41 -6.43
CA GLU A 64 11.55 -9.55 -6.19
C GLU A 64 12.25 -10.83 -5.70
N PRO A 65 13.41 -11.26 -6.22
CA PRO A 65 14.12 -12.44 -5.72
C PRO A 65 14.59 -12.33 -4.27
N PHE A 66 14.70 -11.11 -3.74
CA PHE A 66 15.19 -10.84 -2.38
C PHE A 66 14.06 -10.79 -1.34
N ARG A 67 12.81 -10.93 -1.74
CA ARG A 67 11.70 -11.03 -0.79
C ARG A 67 11.87 -12.30 0.06
N PRO A 68 11.84 -12.17 1.40
CA PRO A 68 12.05 -13.32 2.29
C PRO A 68 10.88 -14.31 2.18
N ALA A 69 11.18 -15.60 2.28
CA ALA A 69 10.16 -16.61 2.42
C ALA A 69 9.47 -16.52 3.80
N GLN A 70 8.27 -17.07 3.90
CA GLN A 70 7.53 -17.11 5.18
C GLN A 70 8.23 -18.01 6.21
N ARG A 71 8.81 -19.15 5.77
CA ARG A 71 9.66 -19.99 6.62
C ARG A 71 11.06 -19.42 6.63
N THR A 72 11.60 -19.18 7.81
CA THR A 72 12.96 -18.69 7.98
C THR A 72 13.93 -19.82 8.37
N PRO A 73 15.25 -19.62 8.28
CA PRO A 73 16.24 -20.55 8.80
C PRO A 73 16.19 -20.72 10.33
N VAL A 74 15.58 -19.78 11.04
CA VAL A 74 15.47 -19.84 12.50
C VAL A 74 14.27 -20.74 12.86
N PRO A 75 14.48 -21.81 13.68
CA PRO A 75 13.39 -22.69 14.09
C PRO A 75 12.25 -21.93 14.78
N ASN A 76 11.02 -22.27 14.42
CA ASN A 76 9.79 -21.65 14.95
C ASN A 76 9.64 -20.13 14.72
N PHE A 77 10.45 -19.56 13.82
CA PHE A 77 10.32 -18.16 13.44
C PHE A 77 9.81 -18.05 11.99
N PHE A 78 8.63 -17.46 11.82
CA PHE A 78 7.96 -17.30 10.54
C PHE A 78 7.68 -15.83 10.28
N LEU A 79 7.66 -15.44 9.01
CA LEU A 79 7.39 -14.09 8.55
C LEU A 79 6.04 -14.04 7.83
N ALA A 80 5.30 -12.97 8.08
CA ALA A 80 4.10 -12.62 7.32
C ALA A 80 4.08 -11.10 7.08
N GLY A 81 3.57 -10.71 5.94
CA GLY A 81 3.48 -9.31 5.51
C GLY A 81 3.61 -9.22 4.00
N SER A 82 3.09 -8.15 3.43
CA SER A 82 3.12 -7.91 1.96
C SER A 82 4.53 -7.94 1.38
N TYR A 83 5.55 -7.63 2.19
CA TYR A 83 6.97 -7.65 1.83
C TYR A 83 7.57 -9.05 1.67
N THR A 84 6.90 -10.10 2.14
CA THR A 84 7.38 -11.48 1.99
C THR A 84 7.06 -12.02 0.60
N ARG A 85 7.70 -13.13 0.20
CA ARG A 85 7.51 -13.74 -1.13
C ARG A 85 6.06 -14.21 -1.31
N GLN A 86 5.40 -13.65 -2.32
CA GLN A 86 4.05 -13.98 -2.76
C GLN A 86 3.81 -13.29 -4.13
N ASP A 87 2.72 -13.57 -4.81
CA ASP A 87 2.51 -13.20 -6.22
C ASP A 87 1.96 -11.79 -6.44
N TYR A 88 1.75 -11.01 -5.39
CA TYR A 88 1.17 -9.65 -5.46
C TYR A 88 2.21 -8.59 -5.14
N ILE A 89 1.95 -7.37 -5.61
CA ILE A 89 2.65 -6.17 -5.17
C ILE A 89 2.32 -5.88 -3.69
N ASP A 90 2.94 -4.87 -3.12
CA ASP A 90 2.61 -4.39 -1.77
C ASP A 90 1.17 -3.88 -1.70
N SER A 91 0.30 -4.73 -1.16
CA SER A 91 -1.15 -4.54 -1.13
C SER A 91 -1.79 -5.33 0.01
N MET A 92 -3.06 -5.06 0.28
CA MET A 92 -3.86 -5.86 1.22
C MET A 92 -3.99 -7.32 0.76
N GLU A 93 -4.09 -7.56 -0.54
CA GLU A 93 -4.07 -8.89 -1.14
C GLU A 93 -2.77 -9.62 -0.83
N GLY A 94 -1.63 -8.96 -1.08
CA GLY A 94 -0.30 -9.50 -0.77
C GLY A 94 -0.13 -9.81 0.70
N ALA A 95 -0.58 -8.92 1.58
CA ALA A 95 -0.55 -9.14 3.03
C ALA A 95 -1.41 -10.35 3.45
N THR A 96 -2.62 -10.46 2.90
CA THR A 96 -3.53 -11.60 3.17
C THR A 96 -2.96 -12.90 2.66
N MET A 97 -2.43 -12.93 1.44
CA MET A 97 -1.78 -14.09 0.85
C MET A 97 -0.57 -14.53 1.68
N SER A 98 0.26 -13.58 2.08
CA SER A 98 1.41 -13.84 2.95
C SER A 98 1.01 -14.48 4.28
N GLY A 99 -0.06 -14.01 4.91
CA GLY A 99 -0.59 -14.63 6.14
C GLY A 99 -1.03 -16.07 5.92
N ARG A 100 -1.69 -16.38 4.81
CA ARG A 100 -2.07 -17.75 4.43
C ARG A 100 -0.86 -18.64 4.18
N LEU A 101 0.14 -18.12 3.49
CA LEU A 101 1.40 -18.84 3.24
C LEU A 101 2.18 -19.09 4.53
N ALA A 102 2.21 -18.13 5.46
CA ALA A 102 2.82 -18.31 6.76
C ALA A 102 2.10 -19.38 7.59
N ALA A 103 0.77 -19.35 7.63
CA ALA A 103 -0.02 -20.39 8.32
C ALA A 103 0.22 -21.78 7.71
N ALA A 104 0.29 -21.89 6.38
CA ALA A 104 0.60 -23.14 5.71
C ALA A 104 2.03 -23.62 6.02
N ALA A 105 3.00 -22.72 6.09
CA ALA A 105 4.37 -23.03 6.47
C ALA A 105 4.47 -23.54 7.92
N ILE A 106 3.66 -23.00 8.83
CA ILE A 106 3.56 -23.48 10.21
C ILE A 106 2.93 -24.88 10.28
N LEU A 107 1.85 -25.09 9.51
CA LEU A 107 1.10 -26.36 9.47
C LEU A 107 1.75 -27.42 8.57
N ASP A 108 2.82 -27.08 7.86
CA ASP A 108 3.48 -27.89 6.85
C ASP A 108 2.52 -28.41 5.77
N ARG A 109 1.61 -27.54 5.32
CA ARG A 109 0.56 -27.83 4.34
C ARG A 109 0.64 -26.91 3.12
N PRO A 110 0.30 -27.38 1.91
CA PRO A 110 0.22 -26.49 0.75
C PRO A 110 -0.95 -25.51 0.88
N VAL A 111 -0.76 -24.29 0.38
CA VAL A 111 -1.84 -23.29 0.28
C VAL A 111 -2.68 -23.61 -0.96
N ALA A 112 -3.96 -23.87 -0.78
CA ALA A 112 -4.91 -23.86 -1.89
C ALA A 112 -5.12 -22.40 -2.34
N LEU A 113 -4.61 -22.04 -3.52
CA LEU A 113 -4.91 -20.77 -4.15
C LEU A 113 -6.34 -20.79 -4.69
N ALA A 114 -7.17 -19.86 -4.26
CA ALA A 114 -8.50 -19.69 -4.82
C ALA A 114 -8.34 -19.30 -6.31
N GLY A 115 -8.75 -20.17 -7.23
CA GLY A 115 -8.80 -19.88 -8.67
C GLY A 115 -7.73 -20.54 -9.54
N ASN A 116 -6.84 -21.38 -9.01
CA ASN A 116 -5.98 -22.19 -9.88
C ASN A 116 -6.57 -23.62 -10.08
N PRO A 117 -7.17 -23.93 -11.24
CA PRO A 117 -7.74 -25.26 -11.51
C PRO A 117 -6.68 -26.37 -11.67
N ALA A 118 -5.39 -26.05 -11.67
CA ALA A 118 -4.29 -27.02 -11.82
C ALA A 118 -3.79 -27.61 -10.49
N ALA A 119 -4.43 -27.31 -9.37
CA ALA A 119 -4.08 -27.82 -8.04
C ALA A 119 -5.07 -28.90 -7.53
N ARG A 120 -5.65 -29.69 -8.46
CA ARG A 120 -6.41 -30.90 -8.11
C ARG A 120 -5.62 -32.14 -8.47
#